data_11c21129a384a4162c49dab2247b15a0
#
_entry.id   11c21129a384a4162c49dab2247b15a0
#
_cell.length_a   1.000
_cell.length_b   1.000
_cell.length_c   1.000
_cell.angle_alpha   90.00
_cell.angle_beta   90.00
_cell.angle_gamma   90.00
#
_symmetry.space_group_name_H-M   'P 1'
#
loop_
_entity.id
_entity.type
_entity.pdbx_description
1 polymer ?
#
loop_
_entity_poly.entity_id
_entity_poly.type
_entity_poly.pdbx_seq_one_letter_code
_entity_poly.pdbx_strand_id
1 'polypeptide(L)'
;MFKISPIQEKTRQKELCELFGIEFRPEAFAYIMYDIDTNELMGMTQFEIGEVGYIYNIKEANGRDDFEAMFILARQTMNFIDLCGAHTCKAAKNSATEGLLIAIGFKENGDEYFCNMTGMFDGNCGGHK
;
A
#
# COMPACT_ATOMS: atom_id res chain seq x y z
N MET A 1 6.14 -6.94 16.61
CA MET A 1 6.78 -5.89 15.77
C MET A 1 6.81 -6.34 14.32
N PHE A 2 6.72 -5.42 13.39
CA PHE A 2 6.65 -5.77 11.97
C PHE A 2 7.70 -5.00 11.17
N LYS A 3 7.92 -5.49 9.94
CA LYS A 3 8.82 -4.85 8.99
C LYS A 3 8.16 -4.82 7.61
N ILE A 4 8.35 -3.72 6.90
CA ILE A 4 7.86 -3.56 5.53
C ILE A 4 9.09 -3.50 4.63
N SER A 5 9.13 -4.37 3.63
CA SER A 5 10.29 -4.47 2.71
C SER A 5 9.83 -4.46 1.27
N PRO A 6 10.60 -3.85 0.37
CA PRO A 6 10.27 -3.94 -1.05
C PRO A 6 10.51 -5.36 -1.56
N ILE A 7 9.65 -5.80 -2.48
CA ILE A 7 9.81 -7.08 -3.15
C ILE A 7 10.54 -6.80 -4.45
N GLN A 8 11.81 -7.18 -4.54
CA GLN A 8 12.67 -6.81 -5.66
C GLN A 8 12.61 -7.80 -6.82
N GLU A 9 12.31 -9.07 -6.52
CA GLU A 9 12.28 -10.10 -7.55
C GLU A 9 10.86 -10.40 -7.99
N LYS A 10 10.62 -10.41 -9.30
CA LYS A 10 9.29 -10.63 -9.84
C LYS A 10 8.79 -12.05 -9.58
N THR A 11 9.69 -13.04 -9.55
CA THR A 11 9.29 -14.41 -9.20
C THR A 11 8.77 -14.48 -7.77
N ARG A 12 9.42 -13.76 -6.84
CA ARG A 12 8.97 -13.71 -5.45
C ARG A 12 7.63 -12.98 -5.34
N GLN A 13 7.50 -11.87 -6.08
CA GLN A 13 6.24 -11.12 -6.09
C GLN A 13 5.08 -12.00 -6.57
N LYS A 14 5.32 -12.77 -7.64
CA LYS A 14 4.30 -13.67 -8.18
C LYS A 14 3.90 -14.73 -7.17
N GLU A 15 4.89 -15.35 -6.51
CA GLU A 15 4.62 -16.35 -5.48
C GLU A 15 3.78 -15.78 -4.35
N LEU A 16 4.11 -14.58 -3.89
CA LEU A 16 3.36 -13.94 -2.82
C LEU A 16 1.95 -13.57 -3.26
N CYS A 17 1.79 -13.11 -4.50
CA CYS A 17 0.45 -12.82 -5.02
C CYS A 17 -0.43 -14.07 -5.03
N GLU A 18 0.14 -15.21 -5.42
CA GLU A 18 -0.58 -16.48 -5.39
C GLU A 18 -0.99 -16.84 -3.97
N LEU A 19 -0.06 -16.67 -3.03
CA LEU A 19 -0.33 -16.97 -1.63
C LEU A 19 -1.42 -16.07 -1.05
N PHE A 20 -1.42 -14.79 -1.43
CA PHE A 20 -2.42 -13.82 -0.95
C PHE A 20 -3.72 -13.87 -1.73
N GLY A 21 -3.76 -14.59 -2.86
CA GLY A 21 -4.97 -14.71 -3.68
C GLY A 21 -5.28 -13.45 -4.48
N ILE A 22 -4.26 -12.72 -4.91
CA ILE A 22 -4.42 -11.50 -5.71
C ILE A 22 -3.72 -11.64 -7.04
N GLU A 23 -4.14 -10.83 -8.01
CA GLU A 23 -3.58 -10.86 -9.35
C GLU A 23 -2.16 -10.29 -9.34
N PHE A 24 -1.23 -11.02 -9.96
CA PHE A 24 0.15 -10.57 -10.09
C PHE A 24 0.25 -9.47 -11.15
N ARG A 25 0.89 -8.36 -10.78
CA ARG A 25 1.12 -7.22 -11.68
C ARG A 25 2.62 -7.09 -11.92
N PRO A 26 3.14 -7.66 -13.03
CA PRO A 26 4.60 -7.68 -13.24
C PRO A 26 5.22 -6.29 -13.41
N GLU A 27 4.45 -5.31 -13.86
CA GLU A 27 4.93 -3.94 -14.02
C GLU A 27 4.91 -3.13 -12.73
N ALA A 28 4.30 -3.66 -11.68
CA ALA A 28 4.10 -2.91 -10.43
C ALA A 28 5.25 -3.13 -9.46
N PHE A 29 5.49 -2.10 -8.64
CA PHE A 29 6.28 -2.26 -7.41
C PHE A 29 5.44 -2.99 -6.38
N ALA A 30 6.10 -3.59 -5.38
CA ALA A 30 5.38 -4.27 -4.32
C ALA A 30 6.14 -4.17 -3.01
N TYR A 31 5.37 -4.12 -1.92
CA TYR A 31 5.88 -4.23 -0.56
C TYR A 31 5.28 -5.46 0.11
N ILE A 32 6.07 -6.08 0.97
CA ILE A 32 5.61 -7.15 1.85
C ILE A 32 5.81 -6.71 3.30
N MET A 33 4.82 -7.00 4.13
CA MET A 33 4.87 -6.72 5.56
C MET A 33 4.87 -8.05 6.31
N TYR A 34 5.77 -8.20 7.25
CA TYR A 34 5.86 -9.43 8.05
C TYR A 34 6.22 -9.12 9.50
N ASP A 35 5.86 -10.06 10.36
CA ASP A 35 6.17 -9.97 11.78
C ASP A 35 7.61 -10.43 11.98
N ILE A 36 8.43 -9.57 12.59
CA ILE A 36 9.85 -9.87 12.78
C ILE A 36 10.04 -11.03 13.75
N ASP A 37 9.18 -11.12 14.75
CA ASP A 37 9.36 -12.11 15.82
C ASP A 37 8.97 -13.52 15.38
N THR A 38 7.91 -13.64 14.60
CA THR A 38 7.39 -14.93 14.14
C THR A 38 7.72 -15.23 12.69
N ASN A 39 8.14 -14.23 11.94
CA ASN A 39 8.40 -14.32 10.51
C ASN A 39 7.13 -14.63 9.69
N GLU A 40 5.97 -14.38 10.26
CA GLU A 40 4.69 -14.58 9.58
C GLU A 40 4.38 -13.40 8.65
N LEU A 41 3.80 -13.70 7.52
CA LEU A 41 3.36 -12.67 6.57
C LEU A 41 2.12 -11.97 7.12
N MET A 42 2.09 -10.64 7.00
CA MET A 42 1.00 -9.83 7.52
C MET A 42 0.18 -9.19 6.40
N GLY A 43 0.83 -8.73 5.34
CA GLY A 43 0.13 -8.06 4.24
C GLY A 43 1.06 -7.75 3.10
N MET A 44 0.49 -7.38 1.95
CA MET A 44 1.26 -6.91 0.81
C MET A 44 0.46 -5.89 0.00
N THR A 45 1.18 -5.13 -0.82
CA THR A 45 0.59 -4.15 -1.71
C THR A 45 1.32 -4.18 -3.04
N GLN A 46 0.60 -3.90 -4.12
CA GLN A 46 1.18 -3.68 -5.44
C GLN A 46 0.74 -2.30 -5.91
N PHE A 47 1.66 -1.53 -6.48
CA PHE A 47 1.36 -0.15 -6.86
C PHE A 47 2.29 0.30 -7.98
N GLU A 48 1.87 1.35 -8.71
CA GLU A 48 2.68 1.98 -9.74
C GLU A 48 2.85 3.46 -9.45
N ILE A 49 3.90 4.04 -10.02
CA ILE A 49 4.21 5.45 -9.86
C ILE A 49 4.38 6.07 -11.25
N GLY A 50 3.55 7.05 -11.55
CA GLY A 50 3.64 7.86 -12.75
C GLY A 50 3.43 9.30 -12.34
N GLU A 51 2.74 10.09 -13.16
CA GLU A 51 2.31 11.43 -12.76
C GLU A 51 1.35 11.31 -11.59
N VAL A 52 0.56 10.23 -11.59
CA VAL A 52 -0.36 9.87 -10.51
C VAL A 52 0.04 8.49 -10.04
N GLY A 53 0.10 8.30 -8.72
CA GLY A 53 0.31 6.96 -8.17
C GLY A 53 -0.93 6.11 -8.35
N TYR A 54 -0.76 4.80 -8.36
CA TYR A 54 -1.89 3.88 -8.47
C TYR A 54 -1.67 2.67 -7.58
N ILE A 55 -2.61 2.39 -6.70
CA ILE A 55 -2.56 1.23 -5.81
C ILE A 55 -3.53 0.18 -6.34
N TYR A 56 -2.98 -0.98 -6.72
CA TYR A 56 -3.77 -2.09 -7.21
C TYR A 56 -4.44 -2.87 -6.09
N ASN A 57 -3.72 -3.03 -4.99
CA ASN A 57 -4.26 -3.77 -3.84
C ASN A 57 -3.45 -3.47 -2.58
N ILE A 58 -4.13 -3.58 -1.45
CA ILE A 58 -3.55 -3.63 -0.12
C ILE A 58 -4.24 -4.82 0.52
N LYS A 59 -3.53 -5.95 0.58
CA LYS A 59 -4.15 -7.22 0.96
C LYS A 59 -3.53 -7.74 2.25
N GLU A 60 -4.41 -8.02 3.21
CA GLU A 60 -3.99 -8.62 4.47
C GLU A 60 -3.88 -10.13 4.32
N ALA A 61 -2.94 -10.74 5.03
CA ALA A 61 -2.75 -12.18 5.01
C ALA A 61 -3.98 -12.88 5.59
N ASN A 62 -4.29 -14.07 5.04
CA ASN A 62 -5.42 -14.85 5.53
C ASN A 62 -5.28 -15.14 7.01
N GLY A 63 -6.40 -15.02 7.73
CA GLY A 63 -6.43 -15.30 9.14
C GLY A 63 -6.00 -14.16 10.05
N ARG A 64 -5.64 -13.04 9.48
CA ARG A 64 -5.27 -11.84 10.24
C ARG A 64 -6.37 -10.79 10.11
N ASP A 65 -6.47 -9.94 11.13
CA ASP A 65 -7.45 -8.86 11.15
C ASP A 65 -6.84 -7.72 11.97
N ASP A 66 -5.85 -7.05 11.36
CA ASP A 66 -5.09 -5.98 12.01
C ASP A 66 -5.20 -4.72 11.17
N PHE A 67 -6.25 -3.95 11.43
CA PHE A 67 -6.53 -2.73 10.69
C PHE A 67 -5.37 -1.74 10.79
N GLU A 68 -4.79 -1.60 11.98
CA GLU A 68 -3.71 -0.65 12.20
C GLU A 68 -2.48 -1.01 11.37
N ALA A 69 -2.13 -2.31 11.29
CA ALA A 69 -1.01 -2.75 10.47
C ALA A 69 -1.25 -2.43 9.00
N MET A 70 -2.46 -2.67 8.51
CA MET A 70 -2.79 -2.37 7.11
C MET A 70 -2.79 -0.86 6.85
N PHE A 71 -3.22 -0.07 7.83
CA PHE A 71 -3.15 1.39 7.74
C PHE A 71 -1.69 1.85 7.58
N ILE A 72 -0.80 1.28 8.38
CA ILE A 72 0.63 1.63 8.31
C ILE A 72 1.24 1.21 6.97
N LEU A 73 0.93 0.01 6.49
CA LEU A 73 1.41 -0.46 5.19
C LEU A 73 0.96 0.49 4.08
N ALA A 74 -0.31 0.86 4.09
CA ALA A 74 -0.87 1.77 3.09
C ALA A 74 -0.21 3.15 3.14
N ARG A 75 -0.05 3.70 4.34
CA ARG A 75 0.55 5.02 4.50
C ARG A 75 2.02 5.04 4.09
N GLN A 76 2.75 3.98 4.37
CA GLN A 76 4.14 3.89 3.93
C GLN A 76 4.22 3.82 2.40
N THR A 77 3.31 3.06 1.77
CA THR A 77 3.24 2.97 0.32
C THR A 77 2.96 4.35 -0.30
N MET A 78 1.97 5.06 0.24
CA MET A 78 1.60 6.39 -0.23
C MET A 78 2.75 7.39 -0.04
N ASN A 79 3.44 7.30 1.08
CA ASN A 79 4.59 8.16 1.35
C ASN A 79 5.69 7.95 0.32
N PHE A 80 5.96 6.70 -0.04
CA PHE A 80 6.96 6.39 -1.07
C PHE A 80 6.54 6.97 -2.42
N ILE A 81 5.27 6.81 -2.79
CA ILE A 81 4.73 7.37 -4.03
C ILE A 81 4.93 8.90 -4.04
N ASP A 82 4.61 9.55 -2.92
CA ASP A 82 4.75 11.00 -2.79
C ASP A 82 6.22 11.43 -2.90
N LEU A 83 7.11 10.70 -2.26
CA LEU A 83 8.55 10.99 -2.33
C LEU A 83 9.10 10.85 -3.75
N CYS A 84 8.51 10.00 -4.56
CA CYS A 84 8.91 9.81 -5.95
C CYS A 84 8.32 10.87 -6.88
N GLY A 85 7.57 11.82 -6.34
CA GLY A 85 7.09 12.98 -7.09
C GLY A 85 5.62 12.94 -7.48
N ALA A 86 4.90 11.87 -7.20
CA ALA A 86 3.47 11.78 -7.49
C ALA A 86 2.70 12.22 -6.23
N HIS A 87 2.11 13.40 -6.29
CA HIS A 87 1.41 13.97 -5.13
C HIS A 87 -0.08 13.68 -5.13
N THR A 88 -0.55 12.90 -6.09
CA THR A 88 -1.91 12.38 -6.11
C THR A 88 -1.85 10.89 -6.36
N CYS A 89 -2.84 10.17 -5.85
CA CYS A 89 -2.86 8.71 -5.94
C CYS A 89 -4.27 8.24 -6.20
N LYS A 90 -4.40 7.25 -7.07
CA LYS A 90 -5.66 6.53 -7.30
C LYS A 90 -5.55 5.13 -6.72
N ALA A 91 -6.67 4.54 -6.40
CA ALA A 91 -6.72 3.16 -5.94
C ALA A 91 -7.91 2.47 -6.59
N ALA A 92 -7.73 1.22 -6.98
CA ALA A 92 -8.81 0.43 -7.55
C ALA A 92 -9.92 0.27 -6.51
N LYS A 93 -11.16 0.19 -6.96
CA LYS A 93 -12.33 0.14 -6.08
C LYS A 93 -12.28 -1.05 -5.12
N ASN A 94 -11.72 -2.16 -5.58
CA ASN A 94 -11.59 -3.36 -4.75
C ASN A 94 -10.18 -3.59 -4.24
N SER A 95 -9.34 -2.54 -4.25
CA SER A 95 -7.95 -2.65 -3.81
C SER A 95 -7.82 -2.95 -2.32
N ALA A 96 -8.80 -2.49 -1.53
CA ALA A 96 -8.85 -2.71 -0.09
C ALA A 96 -10.29 -2.51 0.36
N THR A 97 -10.55 -2.70 1.65
CA THR A 97 -11.88 -2.40 2.18
C THR A 97 -12.14 -0.90 2.12
N GLU A 98 -13.40 -0.52 1.98
CA GLU A 98 -13.77 0.89 1.95
C GLU A 98 -13.33 1.61 3.21
N GLY A 99 -13.50 0.98 4.36
CA GLY A 99 -13.10 1.58 5.62
C GLY A 99 -11.62 1.92 5.67
N LEU A 100 -10.78 1.04 5.13
CA LEU A 100 -9.35 1.30 5.09
C LEU A 100 -9.04 2.44 4.12
N LEU A 101 -9.63 2.41 2.92
CA LEU A 101 -9.37 3.44 1.91
C LEU A 101 -9.75 4.83 2.43
N ILE A 102 -10.89 4.95 3.07
CA ILE A 102 -11.32 6.23 3.62
C ILE A 102 -10.39 6.66 4.76
N ALA A 103 -10.02 5.73 5.63
CA ALA A 103 -9.16 6.04 6.78
C ALA A 103 -7.81 6.57 6.35
N ILE A 104 -7.24 6.05 5.25
CA ILE A 104 -5.92 6.48 4.80
C ILE A 104 -5.96 7.74 3.94
N GLY A 105 -7.14 8.23 3.62
CA GLY A 105 -7.30 9.53 2.97
C GLY A 105 -7.90 9.51 1.58
N PHE A 106 -8.34 8.36 1.10
CA PHE A 106 -8.98 8.28 -0.21
C PHE A 106 -10.44 8.65 -0.15
N LYS A 107 -10.95 9.18 -1.26
CA LYS A 107 -12.36 9.47 -1.45
C LYS A 107 -12.84 8.79 -2.72
N GLU A 108 -14.07 8.31 -2.70
CA GLU A 108 -14.67 7.68 -3.86
C GLU A 108 -14.76 8.68 -5.00
N ASN A 109 -14.40 8.24 -6.21
CA ASN A 109 -14.40 9.08 -7.39
C ASN A 109 -14.77 8.21 -8.60
N GLY A 110 -16.07 8.04 -8.84
CA GLY A 110 -16.55 7.18 -9.91
C GLY A 110 -16.21 5.72 -9.63
N ASP A 111 -15.47 5.11 -10.54
CA ASP A 111 -15.10 3.69 -10.44
C ASP A 111 -13.84 3.47 -9.63
N GLU A 112 -13.24 4.53 -9.10
CA GLU A 112 -11.98 4.45 -8.39
C GLU A 112 -12.05 5.27 -7.11
N TYR A 113 -10.97 5.17 -6.32
CA TYR A 113 -10.74 6.05 -5.19
C TYR A 113 -9.60 7.00 -5.52
N PHE A 114 -9.63 8.20 -4.98
CA PHE A 114 -8.65 9.24 -5.26
C PHE A 114 -8.20 9.90 -3.97
N CYS A 115 -6.91 10.21 -3.89
CA CYS A 115 -6.33 10.91 -2.75
C CYS A 115 -5.37 11.99 -3.24
N ASN A 116 -5.56 13.22 -2.76
CA ASN A 116 -4.60 14.29 -2.96
C ASN A 116 -3.65 14.27 -1.77
N MET A 117 -2.40 13.87 -2.01
CA MET A 117 -1.42 13.69 -0.95
C MET A 117 -0.59 14.95 -0.68
N THR A 118 -0.89 16.05 -1.38
CA THR A 118 -0.13 17.29 -1.21
C THR A 118 -0.14 17.73 0.24
N GLY A 119 1.03 17.85 0.85
CA GLY A 119 1.17 18.22 2.24
C GLY A 119 0.88 17.13 3.25
N MET A 120 0.41 15.97 2.83
CA MET A 120 0.02 14.91 3.75
C MET A 120 1.20 14.38 4.57
N PHE A 121 2.37 14.31 3.95
CA PHE A 121 3.57 13.75 4.59
C PHE A 121 4.61 14.81 4.91
N ASP A 122 4.27 16.08 4.78
CA ASP A 122 5.19 17.17 5.10
C ASP A 122 5.23 17.37 6.59
N GLY A 123 6.30 17.55 7.03
CA GLY A 123 6.41 17.91 8.31
C GLY A 123 5.70 17.35 9.40
N ASN A 124 5.65 17.28 9.23
CA ASN A 124 5.40 17.04 10.14
C ASN A 124 6.53 16.64 10.60
N CYS A 125 7.11 16.89 10.14
CA CYS A 125 7.98 16.60 10.21
C CYS A 125 8.35 16.88 11.16
N GLY A 126 7.87 16.92 11.47
CA GLY A 126 8.00 17.05 12.02
C GLY A 126 8.15 17.53 12.32
N GLY A 127 8.12 17.83 12.45
CA GLY A 127 8.21 18.32 12.54
C GLY A 127 8.63 19.19 12.49
N HIS A 128 8.74 19.57 12.42
CA HIS A 128 9.16 20.10 12.06
C HIS A 128 9.19 20.96 11.85
N LYS A 129 9.35 21.38 11.67
CA LYS A 129 9.32 22.11 11.41
C LYS A 129 9.11 22.52 11.64
#